data_a26f3f0df99a4c0e48b13b3f8c860554
#
_entry.id   a26f3f0df99a4c0e48b13b3f8c860554
#
_cell.length_a   1.000
_cell.length_b   1.000
_cell.length_c   1.000
_cell.angle_alpha   90.00
_cell.angle_beta   90.00
_cell.angle_gamma   90.00
#
_symmetry.space_group_name_H-M   'P 1'
#
loop_
_entity.id
_entity.type
_entity.pdbx_description
1 polymer ?
#
loop_
_entity_poly.entity_id
_entity_poly.type
_entity_poly.pdbx_seq_one_letter_code
_entity_poly.pdbx_strand_id
1 'polypeptide(L)'
;MKTTFRFSILFHLLACLFLATACSDDTLPATTAPGTEQPETAPDALHDKTREKPYPKADNELYINPSPFIVPQAMKTGDKLQFAFSQSKDFPDTETTVSTPRQWCMYNPHQTLKSGTWHWRFRSVGNDGTEQPWSDTYSFEVKDETPKFVTPTFETFIKNAPRTHPRLFSFLDNGLEQARRNVKSHPEYKQLTGRAQTALNTDYSLLPNPYDEAAKIKNSVQHLYQAYHLIQDKKYADKLHEILTILLSCPVSDSQLFASNFGATDIAISFIEIYDLLYNELTPEEKLGIEDLLMRVSRYYFQSNCGRQENHIFDNHFWQHNMRVLFQACFILYDKAAYADEILPMLEYYYE
;
A
#
# COMPACT_ATOMS: atom_id res chain seq x y z
N MET A 1 -46.16 -0.10 -7.61
CA MET A 1 -44.85 -0.49 -7.07
C MET A 1 -43.74 -0.13 -8.07
N LYS A 2 -43.54 1.16 -8.36
CA LYS A 2 -42.50 1.68 -9.26
C LYS A 2 -42.18 3.12 -8.85
N THR A 3 -41.47 3.36 -7.73
CA THR A 3 -41.08 4.75 -7.39
C THR A 3 -39.94 4.81 -6.34
N THR A 4 -39.01 3.88 -6.33
CA THR A 4 -37.92 3.94 -5.33
C THR A 4 -36.51 3.91 -5.93
N PHE A 5 -36.34 4.03 -7.24
CA PHE A 5 -34.99 3.87 -7.86
C PHE A 5 -34.39 5.15 -8.45
N ARG A 6 -35.06 6.31 -8.35
CA ARG A 6 -34.57 7.58 -8.93
C ARG A 6 -33.85 8.50 -7.94
N PHE A 7 -33.87 8.21 -6.64
CA PHE A 7 -33.23 9.09 -5.64
C PHE A 7 -31.76 8.79 -5.37
N SER A 8 -31.29 7.60 -5.69
CA SER A 8 -29.90 7.20 -5.40
C SER A 8 -28.87 7.77 -6.38
N ILE A 9 -29.27 8.00 -7.64
CA ILE A 9 -28.35 8.50 -8.68
C ILE A 9 -28.07 10.00 -8.53
N LEU A 10 -29.04 10.76 -8.02
CA LEU A 10 -28.87 12.20 -7.82
C LEU A 10 -27.94 12.53 -6.65
N PHE A 11 -27.90 11.66 -5.63
CA PHE A 11 -27.02 11.86 -4.47
C PHE A 11 -25.54 11.55 -4.78
N HIS A 12 -25.27 10.62 -5.68
CA HIS A 12 -23.90 10.32 -6.12
C HIS A 12 -23.33 11.36 -7.09
N LEU A 13 -24.17 11.98 -7.89
CA LEU A 13 -23.75 13.09 -8.77
C LEU A 13 -23.50 14.39 -7.99
N LEU A 14 -24.21 14.63 -6.89
CA LEU A 14 -23.97 15.80 -6.04
C LEU A 14 -22.70 15.63 -5.18
N ALA A 15 -22.39 14.42 -4.73
CA ALA A 15 -21.15 14.12 -4.00
C ALA A 15 -19.90 14.27 -4.90
N CYS A 16 -19.98 13.92 -6.18
CA CYS A 16 -18.87 14.12 -7.12
C CYS A 16 -18.64 15.60 -7.51
N LEU A 17 -19.68 16.45 -7.47
CA LEU A 17 -19.50 17.88 -7.75
C LEU A 17 -18.89 18.66 -6.57
N PHE A 18 -19.05 18.21 -5.33
CA PHE A 18 -18.42 18.83 -4.16
C PHE A 18 -16.95 18.44 -3.96
N LEU A 19 -16.50 17.33 -4.58
CA LEU A 19 -15.09 16.90 -4.54
C LEU A 19 -14.20 17.62 -5.56
N ALA A 20 -14.78 18.29 -6.56
CA ALA A 20 -14.01 18.99 -7.60
C ALA A 20 -13.64 20.44 -7.24
N THR A 21 -14.18 21.01 -6.14
CA THR A 21 -13.90 22.39 -5.72
C THR A 21 -13.00 22.50 -4.47
N ALA A 22 -12.58 21.37 -3.89
CA ALA A 22 -11.73 21.35 -2.69
C ALA A 22 -10.23 21.18 -2.99
N CYS A 23 -9.80 21.17 -4.23
CA CYS A 23 -8.40 20.96 -4.64
C CYS A 23 -7.72 22.19 -5.24
N SER A 24 -8.12 23.39 -4.89
CA SER A 24 -7.38 24.59 -5.24
C SER A 24 -7.13 25.41 -3.98
N ASP A 25 -5.90 25.39 -3.50
CA ASP A 25 -5.23 26.23 -2.51
C ASP A 25 -4.66 25.47 -1.31
N ASP A 26 -3.84 24.44 -1.55
CA ASP A 26 -2.84 24.04 -0.56
C ASP A 26 -1.44 24.26 -1.11
N THR A 27 -0.93 25.47 -0.89
CA THR A 27 0.52 25.72 -0.90
C THR A 27 1.15 24.97 0.26
N LEU A 28 1.75 23.81 -0.05
CA LEU A 28 2.57 23.06 0.90
C LEU A 28 3.69 23.96 1.44
N PRO A 29 3.93 23.99 2.76
CA PRO A 29 5.09 24.69 3.30
C PRO A 29 6.38 24.04 2.77
N ALA A 30 7.29 24.88 2.34
CA ALA A 30 8.62 24.50 1.85
C ALA A 30 9.32 23.61 2.88
N THR A 31 9.90 22.51 2.42
CA THR A 31 10.82 21.65 3.18
C THR A 31 11.96 22.50 3.73
N THR A 32 11.96 22.76 5.02
CA THR A 32 13.10 23.37 5.73
C THR A 32 14.19 22.32 5.93
N ALA A 33 15.42 22.73 5.69
CA ALA A 33 16.63 21.96 5.91
C ALA A 33 16.73 21.45 7.37
N PRO A 34 17.44 20.32 7.64
CA PRO A 34 17.58 19.81 9.00
C PRO A 34 18.38 20.77 9.88
N GLY A 35 17.75 21.30 10.90
CA GLY A 35 18.47 22.11 11.89
C GLY A 35 17.71 23.24 12.60
N THR A 36 16.40 23.35 12.45
CA THR A 36 15.63 24.31 13.26
C THR A 36 14.54 23.56 14.03
N GLU A 37 14.68 23.53 15.35
CA GLU A 37 13.58 23.17 16.26
C GLU A 37 12.38 24.07 15.93
N GLN A 38 11.32 23.46 15.40
CA GLN A 38 10.05 24.17 15.27
C GLN A 38 9.45 24.34 16.68
N PRO A 39 8.87 25.50 17.00
CA PRO A 39 8.10 25.66 18.23
C PRO A 39 6.96 24.65 18.21
N GLU A 40 6.73 23.98 19.34
CA GLU A 40 5.60 23.08 19.58
C GLU A 40 4.32 23.80 19.16
N THR A 41 3.84 23.52 17.96
CA THR A 41 2.52 23.98 17.53
C THR A 41 1.48 23.26 18.35
N ALA A 42 0.48 23.99 18.83
CA ALA A 42 -0.66 23.43 19.55
C ALA A 42 -1.18 22.19 18.78
N PRO A 43 -1.47 21.09 19.47
CA PRO A 43 -1.88 19.84 18.81
C PRO A 43 -3.10 20.11 17.95
N ASP A 44 -3.00 19.74 16.69
CA ASP A 44 -4.11 19.81 15.73
C ASP A 44 -5.28 18.99 16.31
N ALA A 45 -6.44 19.61 16.42
CA ALA A 45 -7.65 18.97 16.96
C ALA A 45 -8.12 17.77 16.13
N LEU A 46 -7.59 17.60 14.90
CA LEU A 46 -7.87 16.47 14.00
C LEU A 46 -6.99 15.25 14.29
N HIS A 47 -5.88 15.41 15.04
CA HIS A 47 -5.05 14.27 15.41
C HIS A 47 -5.66 13.51 16.58
N ASP A 48 -5.97 12.25 16.36
CA ASP A 48 -6.32 11.34 17.45
C ASP A 48 -5.08 11.13 18.35
N LYS A 49 -5.09 11.78 19.51
CA LYS A 49 -4.00 11.72 20.48
C LYS A 49 -3.69 10.30 20.96
N THR A 50 -4.59 9.33 20.72
CA THR A 50 -4.36 7.92 21.07
C THR A 50 -3.36 7.28 20.12
N ARG A 51 -3.25 7.77 18.89
CA ARG A 51 -2.31 7.25 17.87
C ARG A 51 -0.86 7.67 18.10
N GLU A 52 -0.65 8.74 18.83
CA GLU A 52 0.69 9.21 19.20
C GLU A 52 1.27 8.49 20.42
N LYS A 53 0.50 7.60 21.04
CA LYS A 53 0.88 6.84 22.24
C LYS A 53 0.95 5.36 21.93
N PRO A 54 1.72 4.59 22.70
CA PRO A 54 1.72 3.15 22.58
C PRO A 54 0.30 2.57 22.68
N TYR A 55 -0.01 1.66 21.77
CA TYR A 55 -1.30 0.98 21.66
C TYR A 55 -1.08 -0.54 21.56
N PRO A 56 -1.88 -1.41 22.21
CA PRO A 56 -3.00 -1.10 23.10
C PRO A 56 -2.57 -0.71 24.52
N LYS A 57 -3.43 0.00 25.24
CA LYS A 57 -3.24 0.38 26.65
C LYS A 57 -4.54 0.25 27.44
N ALA A 58 -4.47 0.40 28.75
CA ALA A 58 -5.57 0.08 29.69
C ALA A 58 -6.87 0.86 29.44
N ASP A 59 -6.80 2.08 28.92
CA ASP A 59 -7.94 2.93 28.59
C ASP A 59 -8.45 2.80 27.15
N ASN A 60 -7.87 1.88 26.35
CA ASN A 60 -8.34 1.59 25.01
C ASN A 60 -9.31 0.41 25.02
N GLU A 61 -10.42 0.55 24.34
CA GLU A 61 -11.28 -0.57 23.97
C GLU A 61 -10.69 -1.33 22.78
N LEU A 62 -10.58 -2.63 22.90
CA LEU A 62 -10.12 -3.48 21.81
C LEU A 62 -11.29 -3.86 20.89
N TYR A 63 -11.24 -3.40 19.65
CA TYR A 63 -12.25 -3.68 18.63
C TYR A 63 -12.07 -5.07 17.99
N ILE A 64 -10.89 -5.66 18.11
CA ILE A 64 -10.52 -6.91 17.44
C ILE A 64 -9.47 -7.67 18.26
N ASN A 65 -9.49 -9.00 18.15
CA ASN A 65 -8.51 -9.89 18.75
C ASN A 65 -7.90 -10.81 17.67
N PRO A 66 -6.60 -10.76 17.40
CA PRO A 66 -5.57 -10.01 18.12
C PRO A 66 -5.65 -8.51 17.82
N SER A 67 -5.18 -7.71 18.78
CA SER A 67 -4.87 -6.30 18.54
C SER A 67 -3.43 -6.15 18.06
N PRO A 68 -3.13 -5.28 17.09
CA PRO A 68 -1.75 -4.93 16.79
C PRO A 68 -1.13 -4.16 17.95
N PHE A 69 0.17 -4.33 18.17
CA PHE A 69 0.97 -3.49 19.06
C PHE A 69 1.60 -2.39 18.20
N ILE A 70 1.40 -1.13 18.59
CA ILE A 70 1.89 0.03 17.83
C ILE A 70 2.60 0.98 18.77
N VAL A 71 3.75 1.50 18.37
CA VAL A 71 4.49 2.55 19.09
C VAL A 71 4.78 3.70 18.13
N PRO A 72 4.93 4.94 18.63
CA PRO A 72 5.12 6.12 17.78
C PRO A 72 6.39 6.04 16.94
N GLN A 73 7.47 5.56 17.53
CA GLN A 73 8.79 5.46 16.90
C GLN A 73 9.72 4.56 17.70
N ALA A 74 10.85 4.18 17.11
CA ALA A 74 11.94 3.54 17.82
C ALA A 74 12.51 4.48 18.91
N MET A 75 12.98 3.92 20.01
CA MET A 75 13.63 4.70 21.09
C MET A 75 14.89 5.42 20.60
N LYS A 76 15.56 4.84 19.59
CA LYS A 76 16.71 5.43 18.90
C LYS A 76 16.49 5.33 17.40
N THR A 77 16.65 6.43 16.70
CA THR A 77 16.45 6.50 15.25
C THR A 77 17.33 5.47 14.51
N GLY A 78 16.72 4.70 13.64
CA GLY A 78 17.39 3.68 12.82
C GLY A 78 17.50 2.31 13.47
N ASP A 79 17.17 2.17 14.77
CA ASP A 79 17.09 0.87 15.41
C ASP A 79 15.84 0.10 14.97
N LYS A 80 15.92 -1.22 15.13
CA LYS A 80 14.76 -2.10 15.02
C LYS A 80 13.97 -2.10 16.30
N LEU A 81 12.69 -2.46 16.23
CA LEU A 81 11.82 -2.63 17.38
C LEU A 81 11.55 -4.10 17.65
N GLN A 82 11.51 -4.43 18.93
CA GLN A 82 11.16 -5.75 19.45
C GLN A 82 10.08 -5.60 20.53
N PHE A 83 9.07 -6.45 20.47
CA PHE A 83 7.91 -6.45 21.36
C PHE A 83 7.92 -7.70 22.23
N ALA A 84 7.52 -7.55 23.51
CA ALA A 84 7.28 -8.67 24.42
C ALA A 84 5.90 -8.53 25.05
N PHE A 85 5.14 -9.62 25.15
CA PHE A 85 3.83 -9.65 25.76
C PHE A 85 3.55 -10.96 26.52
N SER A 86 2.85 -10.85 27.63
CA SER A 86 2.53 -11.91 28.55
C SER A 86 1.25 -11.62 29.36
N GLN A 87 0.57 -12.63 29.87
CA GLN A 87 -0.46 -12.46 30.88
C GLN A 87 0.12 -12.23 32.30
N SER A 88 1.40 -12.49 32.47
CA SER A 88 2.12 -12.18 33.72
C SER A 88 2.85 -10.85 33.61
N LYS A 89 2.70 -9.99 34.62
CA LYS A 89 3.42 -8.70 34.72
C LYS A 89 4.94 -8.87 34.84
N ASP A 90 5.39 -10.01 35.29
CA ASP A 90 6.81 -10.30 35.55
C ASP A 90 7.53 -10.81 34.31
N PHE A 91 6.80 -11.08 33.22
CA PHE A 91 7.35 -11.56 31.93
C PHE A 91 8.24 -12.81 32.08
N PRO A 92 7.78 -13.90 32.69
CA PRO A 92 8.58 -15.12 32.80
C PRO A 92 8.82 -15.71 31.40
N ASP A 93 10.01 -16.22 31.13
CA ASP A 93 10.42 -16.74 29.82
C ASP A 93 9.48 -17.82 29.27
N THR A 94 8.87 -18.61 30.17
CA THR A 94 7.94 -19.70 29.79
C THR A 94 6.58 -19.23 29.31
N GLU A 95 6.20 -17.98 29.60
CA GLU A 95 4.88 -17.42 29.30
C GLU A 95 4.94 -16.13 28.48
N THR A 96 6.13 -15.68 28.15
CA THR A 96 6.36 -14.45 27.42
C THR A 96 6.62 -14.75 25.95
N THR A 97 5.82 -14.13 25.08
CA THR A 97 6.12 -14.10 23.65
C THR A 97 6.98 -12.86 23.35
N VAL A 98 8.09 -13.08 22.66
CA VAL A 98 9.01 -12.03 22.21
C VAL A 98 9.08 -12.06 20.70
N SER A 99 8.81 -10.93 20.06
CA SER A 99 8.87 -10.81 18.59
C SER A 99 10.29 -10.82 18.07
N THR A 100 10.46 -11.14 16.79
CA THR A 100 11.71 -10.81 16.09
C THR A 100 11.83 -9.29 15.92
N PRO A 101 13.06 -8.71 16.02
CA PRO A 101 13.25 -7.29 15.77
C PRO A 101 12.93 -6.90 14.32
N ARG A 102 12.11 -5.85 14.13
CA ARG A 102 11.71 -5.31 12.82
C ARG A 102 11.97 -3.81 12.72
N GLN A 103 12.12 -3.30 11.52
CA GLN A 103 12.42 -1.87 11.29
C GLN A 103 11.19 -0.96 11.47
N TRP A 104 10.00 -1.50 11.59
CA TRP A 104 8.74 -0.75 11.72
C TRP A 104 8.20 -0.74 13.14
N CYS A 105 7.30 0.20 13.40
CA CYS A 105 6.80 0.53 14.75
C CYS A 105 5.54 -0.25 15.15
N MET A 106 5.30 -1.40 14.56
CA MET A 106 4.13 -2.22 14.83
C MET A 106 4.48 -3.71 14.88
N TYR A 107 3.61 -4.48 15.51
CA TYR A 107 3.70 -5.94 15.54
C TYR A 107 2.29 -6.54 15.60
N ASN A 108 1.97 -7.45 14.70
CA ASN A 108 0.73 -8.21 14.70
C ASN A 108 1.01 -9.64 15.19
N PRO A 109 0.32 -10.13 16.23
CA PRO A 109 0.53 -11.50 16.75
C PRO A 109 0.09 -12.61 15.80
N HIS A 110 -0.77 -12.35 14.82
CA HIS A 110 -1.37 -13.35 13.91
C HIS A 110 -2.02 -14.56 14.59
N GLN A 111 -2.40 -14.43 15.85
CA GLN A 111 -3.09 -15.43 16.63
C GLN A 111 -3.95 -14.75 17.70
N THR A 112 -5.10 -15.34 18.02
CA THR A 112 -5.95 -14.81 19.07
C THR A 112 -5.23 -14.85 20.42
N LEU A 113 -5.38 -13.78 21.18
CA LEU A 113 -4.97 -13.72 22.57
C LEU A 113 -6.07 -14.31 23.44
N LYS A 114 -5.71 -14.97 24.54
CA LYS A 114 -6.66 -15.46 25.55
C LYS A 114 -7.32 -14.29 26.27
N SER A 115 -8.55 -14.49 26.73
CA SER A 115 -9.23 -13.49 27.58
C SER A 115 -8.46 -13.25 28.88
N GLY A 116 -8.58 -12.03 29.36
CA GLY A 116 -7.89 -11.57 30.56
C GLY A 116 -6.95 -10.40 30.32
N THR A 117 -6.23 -10.02 31.39
CA THR A 117 -5.28 -8.92 31.35
C THR A 117 -3.97 -9.37 30.68
N TRP A 118 -3.51 -8.56 29.76
CA TRP A 118 -2.22 -8.71 29.08
C TRP A 118 -1.31 -7.56 29.45
N HIS A 119 -0.03 -7.84 29.58
CA HIS A 119 1.07 -6.89 29.76
C HIS A 119 1.98 -6.95 28.56
N TRP A 120 2.49 -5.80 28.13
CA TRP A 120 3.43 -5.72 27.02
C TRP A 120 4.39 -4.55 27.17
N ARG A 121 5.52 -4.70 26.51
CA ARG A 121 6.59 -3.69 26.47
C ARG A 121 7.34 -3.81 25.16
N PHE A 122 8.13 -2.82 24.83
CA PHE A 122 8.95 -2.82 23.64
C PHE A 122 10.35 -2.31 23.95
N ARG A 123 11.29 -2.59 23.07
CA ARG A 123 12.65 -2.07 23.10
C ARG A 123 13.19 -1.84 21.71
N SER A 124 14.21 -0.96 21.59
CA SER A 124 15.03 -0.84 20.41
C SER A 124 16.15 -1.90 20.42
N VAL A 125 16.47 -2.39 19.23
CA VAL A 125 17.60 -3.28 18.98
C VAL A 125 18.45 -2.65 17.90
N GLY A 126 19.70 -2.32 18.19
CA GLY A 126 20.63 -1.72 17.24
C GLY A 126 20.91 -2.64 16.05
N ASN A 127 21.42 -2.08 14.96
CA ASN A 127 21.81 -2.86 13.78
C ASN A 127 22.95 -3.84 14.06
N ASP A 128 23.72 -3.59 15.11
CA ASP A 128 24.77 -4.47 15.62
C ASP A 128 24.24 -5.58 16.57
N GLY A 129 22.91 -5.61 16.76
CA GLY A 129 22.26 -6.54 17.69
C GLY A 129 22.23 -6.07 19.15
N THR A 130 22.72 -4.88 19.47
CA THR A 130 22.70 -4.35 20.84
C THR A 130 21.27 -4.07 21.28
N GLU A 131 20.83 -4.78 22.32
CA GLU A 131 19.49 -4.62 22.90
C GLU A 131 19.48 -3.46 23.90
N GLN A 132 18.54 -2.53 23.72
CA GLN A 132 18.28 -1.48 24.67
C GLN A 132 17.40 -1.98 25.83
N PRO A 133 17.36 -1.29 26.98
CA PRO A 133 16.41 -1.61 28.04
C PRO A 133 14.96 -1.63 27.52
N TRP A 134 14.14 -2.47 28.14
CA TRP A 134 12.70 -2.47 27.87
C TRP A 134 12.05 -1.14 28.28
N SER A 135 11.04 -0.73 27.54
CA SER A 135 10.16 0.40 27.91
C SER A 135 9.41 0.13 29.21
N ASP A 136 8.66 1.12 29.67
CA ASP A 136 7.60 0.91 30.64
C ASP A 136 6.64 -0.20 30.18
N THR A 137 6.01 -0.84 31.16
CA THR A 137 5.01 -1.89 30.88
C THR A 137 3.63 -1.27 30.67
N TYR A 138 3.02 -1.58 29.55
CA TYR A 138 1.62 -1.27 29.24
C TYR A 138 0.74 -2.48 29.51
N SER A 139 -0.55 -2.24 29.75
CA SER A 139 -1.53 -3.31 29.95
C SER A 139 -2.81 -3.03 29.19
N PHE A 140 -3.55 -4.09 28.85
CA PHE A 140 -4.88 -4.03 28.25
C PHE A 140 -5.67 -5.28 28.60
N GLU A 141 -6.96 -5.23 28.35
CA GLU A 141 -7.86 -6.36 28.63
C GLU A 141 -8.42 -6.93 27.33
N VAL A 142 -8.39 -8.25 27.21
CA VAL A 142 -9.09 -9.00 26.15
C VAL A 142 -10.33 -9.62 26.76
N LYS A 143 -11.50 -9.26 26.26
CA LYS A 143 -12.79 -9.80 26.68
C LYS A 143 -13.18 -11.01 25.83
N ASP A 144 -14.00 -11.91 26.38
CA ASP A 144 -14.49 -13.08 25.65
C ASP A 144 -15.28 -12.71 24.40
N GLU A 145 -16.04 -11.61 24.47
CA GLU A 145 -16.87 -11.07 23.38
C GLU A 145 -16.11 -10.27 22.35
N THR A 146 -14.81 -9.95 22.57
CA THR A 146 -14.03 -9.20 21.59
C THR A 146 -14.01 -9.94 20.24
N PRO A 147 -14.45 -9.30 19.15
CA PRO A 147 -14.48 -9.92 17.82
C PRO A 147 -13.11 -10.45 17.41
N LYS A 148 -13.10 -11.67 16.85
CA LYS A 148 -11.85 -12.32 16.43
C LYS A 148 -11.64 -12.15 14.94
N PHE A 149 -10.47 -11.64 14.57
CA PHE A 149 -10.03 -11.53 13.19
C PHE A 149 -8.54 -11.81 13.12
N VAL A 150 -8.19 -13.00 12.66
CA VAL A 150 -6.79 -13.45 12.56
C VAL A 150 -6.37 -13.45 11.10
N THR A 151 -5.40 -12.63 10.78
CA THR A 151 -4.74 -12.68 9.47
C THR A 151 -3.70 -13.82 9.45
N PRO A 152 -3.45 -14.48 8.31
CA PRO A 152 -2.34 -15.40 8.18
C PRO A 152 -1.00 -14.70 8.50
N THR A 153 0.02 -15.46 8.88
CA THR A 153 1.38 -14.92 8.95
C THR A 153 1.88 -14.53 7.56
N PHE A 154 2.81 -13.58 7.48
CA PHE A 154 3.42 -13.17 6.21
C PHE A 154 4.00 -14.36 5.43
N GLU A 155 4.65 -15.30 6.10
CA GLU A 155 5.16 -16.53 5.48
C GLU A 155 4.02 -17.34 4.82
N THR A 156 2.90 -17.49 5.50
CA THR A 156 1.71 -18.17 4.96
C THR A 156 1.12 -17.40 3.77
N PHE A 157 1.07 -16.07 3.86
CA PHE A 157 0.61 -15.20 2.77
C PHE A 157 1.48 -15.40 1.52
N ILE A 158 2.80 -15.28 1.63
CA ILE A 158 3.73 -15.44 0.49
C ILE A 158 3.70 -16.85 -0.09
N LYS A 159 3.57 -17.88 0.75
CA LYS A 159 3.45 -19.26 0.27
C LYS A 159 2.22 -19.47 -0.62
N ASN A 160 1.13 -18.77 -0.34
CA ASN A 160 -0.13 -18.87 -1.08
C ASN A 160 -0.28 -17.81 -2.18
N ALA A 161 0.68 -16.87 -2.29
CA ALA A 161 0.64 -15.83 -3.31
C ALA A 161 0.76 -16.41 -4.74
N PRO A 162 0.06 -15.82 -5.74
CA PRO A 162 0.13 -16.28 -7.13
C PRO A 162 1.56 -16.26 -7.68
N ARG A 163 2.00 -17.37 -8.28
CA ARG A 163 3.35 -17.48 -8.89
C ARG A 163 3.39 -17.00 -10.34
N THR A 164 2.25 -16.94 -10.99
CA THR A 164 2.14 -16.55 -12.39
C THR A 164 1.50 -15.17 -12.54
N HIS A 165 1.97 -14.40 -13.51
CA HIS A 165 1.34 -13.16 -13.92
C HIS A 165 0.09 -13.40 -14.79
N PRO A 166 -0.91 -12.54 -14.76
CA PRO A 166 -1.04 -11.36 -13.90
C PRO A 166 -1.38 -11.73 -12.43
N ARG A 167 -0.79 -11.02 -11.48
CA ARG A 167 -0.95 -11.26 -10.03
C ARG A 167 -1.93 -10.30 -9.35
N LEU A 168 -2.05 -9.09 -9.88
CA LEU A 168 -2.84 -8.02 -9.25
C LEU A 168 -4.34 -8.17 -9.48
N PHE A 169 -4.72 -8.92 -10.48
CA PHE A 169 -6.12 -9.14 -10.84
C PHE A 169 -6.47 -10.61 -10.60
N SER A 170 -6.72 -10.93 -9.34
CA SER A 170 -7.09 -12.30 -8.98
C SER A 170 -8.60 -12.45 -8.80
N PHE A 171 -9.10 -13.59 -9.20
CA PHE A 171 -10.47 -14.02 -8.96
C PHE A 171 -10.43 -15.33 -8.17
N LEU A 172 -11.39 -15.51 -7.27
CA LEU A 172 -11.56 -16.79 -6.61
C LEU A 172 -12.11 -17.82 -7.60
N ASP A 173 -11.60 -19.04 -7.52
CA ASP A 173 -12.02 -20.17 -8.35
C ASP A 173 -12.04 -19.84 -9.86
N ASN A 174 -13.21 -20.03 -10.48
CA ASN A 174 -13.44 -19.76 -11.91
C ASN A 174 -13.94 -18.35 -12.20
N GLY A 175 -13.80 -17.40 -11.27
CA GLY A 175 -14.39 -16.07 -11.37
C GLY A 175 -13.96 -15.31 -12.62
N LEU A 176 -12.68 -15.35 -12.99
CA LEU A 176 -12.17 -14.70 -14.20
C LEU A 176 -12.80 -15.27 -15.47
N GLU A 177 -12.87 -16.59 -15.59
CA GLU A 177 -13.49 -17.24 -16.74
C GLU A 177 -14.98 -16.94 -16.85
N GLN A 178 -15.68 -16.86 -15.71
CA GLN A 178 -17.08 -16.44 -15.68
C GLN A 178 -17.23 -14.97 -16.08
N ALA A 179 -16.37 -14.09 -15.57
CA ALA A 179 -16.36 -12.67 -15.96
C ALA A 179 -16.15 -12.49 -17.47
N ARG A 180 -15.19 -13.20 -18.07
CA ARG A 180 -14.91 -13.20 -19.51
C ARG A 180 -16.09 -13.68 -20.33
N ARG A 181 -16.76 -14.76 -19.92
CA ARG A 181 -17.97 -15.26 -20.60
C ARG A 181 -19.11 -14.27 -20.57
N ASN A 182 -19.26 -13.55 -19.47
CA ASN A 182 -20.42 -12.70 -19.21
C ASN A 182 -20.18 -11.20 -19.52
N VAL A 183 -18.94 -10.77 -19.80
CA VAL A 183 -18.58 -9.37 -19.94
C VAL A 183 -19.43 -8.65 -20.99
N LYS A 184 -19.70 -9.29 -22.13
CA LYS A 184 -20.48 -8.68 -23.24
C LYS A 184 -21.95 -8.40 -22.89
N SER A 185 -22.52 -9.16 -21.96
CA SER A 185 -23.90 -8.98 -21.48
C SER A 185 -23.98 -8.06 -20.26
N HIS A 186 -22.83 -7.67 -19.68
CA HIS A 186 -22.79 -6.79 -18.52
C HIS A 186 -23.24 -5.36 -18.88
N PRO A 187 -24.05 -4.69 -18.05
CA PRO A 187 -24.54 -3.32 -18.34
C PRO A 187 -23.43 -2.31 -18.62
N GLU A 188 -22.26 -2.46 -17.99
CA GLU A 188 -21.12 -1.55 -18.13
C GLU A 188 -20.20 -1.88 -19.32
N TYR A 189 -20.51 -2.91 -20.12
CA TYR A 189 -19.68 -3.30 -21.25
C TYR A 189 -19.42 -2.17 -22.25
N LYS A 190 -20.47 -1.36 -22.54
CA LYS A 190 -20.33 -0.19 -23.42
C LYS A 190 -19.38 0.86 -22.85
N GLN A 191 -19.40 1.05 -21.54
CA GLN A 191 -18.52 2.01 -20.88
C GLN A 191 -17.07 1.51 -20.90
N LEU A 192 -16.85 0.23 -20.57
CA LEU A 192 -15.55 -0.42 -20.64
C LEU A 192 -14.92 -0.26 -22.05
N THR A 193 -15.66 -0.68 -23.08
CA THR A 193 -15.16 -0.63 -24.47
C THR A 193 -15.04 0.79 -25.00
N GLY A 194 -15.91 1.72 -24.60
CA GLY A 194 -15.83 3.13 -24.98
C GLY A 194 -14.60 3.83 -24.43
N ARG A 195 -14.28 3.59 -23.16
CA ARG A 195 -13.05 4.11 -22.51
C ARG A 195 -11.80 3.54 -23.16
N ALA A 196 -11.78 2.21 -23.37
CA ALA A 196 -10.66 1.55 -24.05
C ALA A 196 -10.50 2.05 -25.49
N GLN A 197 -11.61 2.30 -26.22
CA GLN A 197 -11.56 2.87 -27.57
C GLN A 197 -10.97 4.29 -27.60
N THR A 198 -11.26 5.11 -26.59
CA THR A 198 -10.64 6.43 -26.45
C THR A 198 -9.13 6.28 -26.31
N ALA A 199 -8.66 5.36 -25.47
CA ALA A 199 -7.24 5.09 -25.30
C ALA A 199 -6.58 4.56 -26.58
N LEU A 200 -7.25 3.66 -27.33
CA LEU A 200 -6.76 3.17 -28.63
C LEU A 200 -6.56 4.30 -29.66
N ASN A 201 -7.46 5.29 -29.66
CA ASN A 201 -7.42 6.38 -30.64
C ASN A 201 -6.45 7.51 -30.24
N THR A 202 -5.89 7.46 -29.02
CA THR A 202 -4.96 8.50 -28.56
C THR A 202 -3.56 8.20 -29.09
N ASP A 203 -2.94 9.19 -29.70
CA ASP A 203 -1.53 9.14 -30.11
C ASP A 203 -0.65 9.72 -28.99
N TYR A 204 0.03 8.84 -28.29
CA TYR A 204 0.90 9.20 -27.15
C TYR A 204 2.30 9.64 -27.63
N SER A 205 2.68 9.35 -28.86
CA SER A 205 3.98 9.76 -29.42
C SER A 205 4.10 11.28 -29.63
N LEU A 206 2.95 11.97 -29.64
CA LEU A 206 2.88 13.41 -29.76
C LEU A 206 3.13 14.16 -28.44
N LEU A 207 3.26 13.45 -27.31
CA LEU A 207 3.53 14.06 -26.02
C LEU A 207 5.01 14.42 -25.93
N PRO A 208 5.36 15.71 -25.69
CA PRO A 208 6.78 16.12 -25.54
C PRO A 208 7.47 15.41 -24.39
N ASN A 209 6.78 15.23 -23.28
CA ASN A 209 7.19 14.42 -22.14
C ASN A 209 5.96 13.65 -21.62
N PRO A 210 5.92 12.32 -21.75
CA PRO A 210 4.77 11.53 -21.34
C PRO A 210 4.49 11.63 -19.83
N TYR A 211 5.48 11.91 -19.01
CA TYR A 211 5.33 11.98 -17.56
C TYR A 211 4.61 13.26 -17.09
N ASP A 212 4.55 14.30 -17.91
CA ASP A 212 3.76 15.49 -17.61
C ASP A 212 2.24 15.21 -17.72
N GLU A 213 1.86 14.15 -18.44
CA GLU A 213 0.49 13.67 -18.62
C GLU A 213 0.23 12.34 -17.86
N ALA A 214 0.94 12.13 -16.76
CA ALA A 214 0.93 10.85 -16.01
C ALA A 214 -0.48 10.33 -15.69
N ALA A 215 -1.38 11.20 -15.22
CA ALA A 215 -2.76 10.83 -14.90
C ALA A 215 -3.54 10.36 -16.15
N LYS A 216 -3.34 11.00 -17.30
CA LYS A 216 -3.97 10.61 -18.57
C LYS A 216 -3.45 9.27 -19.05
N ILE A 217 -2.14 9.06 -18.99
CA ILE A 217 -1.51 7.80 -19.36
C ILE A 217 -1.99 6.68 -18.44
N LYS A 218 -1.95 6.87 -17.12
CA LYS A 218 -2.44 5.87 -16.16
C LYS A 218 -3.90 5.51 -16.43
N ASN A 219 -4.78 6.48 -16.64
CA ASN A 219 -6.19 6.21 -16.93
C ASN A 219 -6.35 5.38 -18.22
N SER A 220 -5.55 5.68 -19.23
CA SER A 220 -5.57 4.93 -20.49
C SER A 220 -5.04 3.50 -20.31
N VAL A 221 -3.94 3.35 -19.58
CA VAL A 221 -3.40 2.03 -19.21
C VAL A 221 -4.44 1.22 -18.47
N GLN A 222 -5.11 1.79 -17.47
CA GLN A 222 -6.14 1.10 -16.69
C GLN A 222 -7.33 0.66 -17.55
N HIS A 223 -7.78 1.50 -18.47
CA HIS A 223 -8.88 1.14 -19.38
C HIS A 223 -8.50 0.03 -20.34
N LEU A 224 -7.29 0.06 -20.90
CA LEU A 224 -6.76 -0.98 -21.77
C LEU A 224 -6.49 -2.28 -21.01
N TYR A 225 -5.92 -2.17 -19.80
CA TYR A 225 -5.70 -3.30 -18.89
C TYR A 225 -6.99 -4.05 -18.60
N GLN A 226 -8.03 -3.34 -18.16
CA GLN A 226 -9.34 -3.94 -17.87
C GLN A 226 -9.97 -4.56 -19.12
N ALA A 227 -9.90 -3.87 -20.26
CA ALA A 227 -10.45 -4.35 -21.50
C ALA A 227 -9.72 -5.61 -21.99
N TYR A 228 -8.38 -5.63 -21.99
CA TYR A 228 -7.62 -6.81 -22.37
C TYR A 228 -7.86 -7.98 -21.43
N HIS A 229 -7.83 -7.73 -20.13
CA HIS A 229 -8.02 -8.78 -19.13
C HIS A 229 -9.37 -9.48 -19.27
N LEU A 230 -10.44 -8.75 -19.59
CA LEU A 230 -11.80 -9.28 -19.69
C LEU A 230 -12.20 -9.72 -21.11
N ILE A 231 -11.75 -9.01 -22.15
CA ILE A 231 -12.20 -9.23 -23.54
C ILE A 231 -11.18 -10.07 -24.33
N GLN A 232 -9.91 -9.97 -23.97
CA GLN A 232 -8.79 -10.69 -24.62
C GLN A 232 -8.58 -10.34 -26.10
N ASP A 233 -8.95 -9.13 -26.53
CA ASP A 233 -8.66 -8.62 -27.85
C ASP A 233 -7.23 -8.05 -27.88
N LYS A 234 -6.37 -8.63 -28.70
CA LYS A 234 -4.93 -8.29 -28.78
C LYS A 234 -4.65 -6.81 -29.03
N LYS A 235 -5.54 -6.08 -29.71
CA LYS A 235 -5.36 -4.63 -29.95
C LYS A 235 -5.14 -3.82 -28.67
N TYR A 236 -5.70 -4.26 -27.53
CA TYR A 236 -5.50 -3.59 -26.24
C TYR A 236 -4.10 -3.85 -25.69
N ALA A 237 -3.60 -5.08 -25.83
CA ALA A 237 -2.24 -5.43 -25.46
C ALA A 237 -1.21 -4.70 -26.34
N ASP A 238 -1.44 -4.65 -27.66
CA ASP A 238 -0.57 -3.95 -28.61
C ASP A 238 -0.48 -2.45 -28.26
N LYS A 239 -1.59 -1.83 -27.88
CA LYS A 239 -1.60 -0.42 -27.44
C LYS A 239 -0.90 -0.20 -26.10
N LEU A 240 -1.04 -1.14 -25.16
CA LEU A 240 -0.29 -1.09 -23.90
C LEU A 240 1.21 -1.17 -24.14
N HIS A 241 1.64 -2.02 -25.06
CA HIS A 241 3.04 -2.16 -25.45
C HIS A 241 3.57 -0.91 -26.18
N GLU A 242 2.76 -0.27 -27.04
CA GLU A 242 3.08 1.03 -27.64
C GLU A 242 3.32 2.10 -26.56
N ILE A 243 2.41 2.20 -25.58
CA ILE A 243 2.56 3.14 -24.45
C ILE A 243 3.83 2.82 -23.66
N LEU A 244 4.09 1.56 -23.36
CA LEU A 244 5.31 1.14 -22.66
C LEU A 244 6.58 1.57 -23.40
N THR A 245 6.64 1.35 -24.72
CA THR A 245 7.78 1.75 -25.55
C THR A 245 8.04 3.24 -25.46
N ILE A 246 6.99 4.07 -25.48
CA ILE A 246 7.10 5.53 -25.32
C ILE A 246 7.61 5.87 -23.91
N LEU A 247 7.06 5.26 -22.87
CA LEU A 247 7.50 5.50 -21.50
C LEU A 247 8.96 5.11 -21.27
N LEU A 248 9.40 3.97 -21.76
CA LEU A 248 10.79 3.51 -21.63
C LEU A 248 11.78 4.32 -22.48
N SER A 249 11.33 4.94 -23.56
CA SER A 249 12.18 5.82 -24.37
C SER A 249 12.50 7.17 -23.71
N CYS A 250 11.73 7.54 -22.69
CA CYS A 250 11.87 8.79 -21.95
C CYS A 250 12.37 8.49 -20.53
N PRO A 251 13.59 8.91 -20.15
CA PRO A 251 14.07 8.70 -18.80
C PRO A 251 13.23 9.51 -17.80
N VAL A 252 12.78 8.85 -16.74
CA VAL A 252 12.09 9.51 -15.62
C VAL A 252 13.09 9.91 -14.54
N SER A 253 13.07 11.18 -14.16
CA SER A 253 13.94 11.70 -13.11
C SER A 253 13.43 11.33 -11.71
N ASP A 254 14.33 11.32 -10.74
CA ASP A 254 13.95 11.13 -9.34
C ASP A 254 13.00 12.22 -8.84
N SER A 255 13.14 13.45 -9.31
CA SER A 255 12.23 14.54 -8.97
C SER A 255 10.79 14.34 -9.47
N GLN A 256 10.61 13.66 -10.60
CA GLN A 256 9.29 13.27 -11.11
C GLN A 256 8.75 12.04 -10.35
N LEU A 257 9.61 11.05 -10.12
CA LEU A 257 9.25 9.77 -9.54
C LEU A 257 8.95 9.86 -8.03
N PHE A 258 9.63 10.77 -7.33
CA PHE A 258 9.53 10.97 -5.89
C PHE A 258 8.79 12.25 -5.50
N ALA A 259 8.15 12.90 -6.45
CA ALA A 259 7.33 14.06 -6.15
C ALA A 259 6.19 13.69 -5.20
N SER A 260 5.92 14.58 -4.22
CA SER A 260 4.81 14.41 -3.29
C SER A 260 3.48 14.80 -3.97
N ASN A 261 3.12 14.09 -5.02
CA ASN A 261 1.87 14.30 -5.75
C ASN A 261 1.38 13.00 -6.41
N PHE A 262 0.15 13.01 -6.89
CA PHE A 262 -0.44 11.86 -7.55
C PHE A 262 0.25 11.48 -8.87
N GLY A 263 0.84 12.44 -9.58
CA GLY A 263 1.54 12.17 -10.85
C GLY A 263 2.68 11.17 -10.70
N ALA A 264 3.46 11.26 -9.61
CA ALA A 264 4.52 10.31 -9.32
C ALA A 264 4.00 8.88 -9.14
N THR A 265 2.92 8.71 -8.39
CA THR A 265 2.29 7.40 -8.22
C THR A 265 1.61 6.90 -9.48
N ASP A 266 1.03 7.78 -10.28
CA ASP A 266 0.42 7.43 -11.56
C ASP A 266 1.43 6.89 -12.57
N ILE A 267 2.65 7.43 -12.58
CA ILE A 267 3.78 6.89 -13.36
C ILE A 267 4.05 5.44 -12.94
N ALA A 268 4.29 5.21 -11.66
CA ALA A 268 4.60 3.88 -11.14
C ALA A 268 3.47 2.87 -11.40
N ILE A 269 2.20 3.27 -11.19
CA ILE A 269 1.03 2.43 -11.43
C ILE A 269 0.95 2.01 -12.90
N SER A 270 1.27 2.90 -13.85
CA SER A 270 1.28 2.57 -15.28
C SER A 270 2.27 1.44 -15.58
N PHE A 271 3.48 1.52 -15.05
CA PHE A 271 4.48 0.45 -15.22
C PHE A 271 4.09 -0.85 -14.54
N ILE A 272 3.53 -0.78 -13.32
CA ILE A 272 3.05 -1.94 -12.55
C ILE A 272 2.00 -2.71 -13.34
N GLU A 273 0.98 -2.02 -13.84
CA GLU A 273 -0.15 -2.65 -14.54
C GLU A 273 0.27 -3.25 -15.88
N ILE A 274 1.12 -2.56 -16.65
CA ILE A 274 1.65 -3.10 -17.92
C ILE A 274 2.55 -4.31 -17.66
N TYR A 275 3.47 -4.21 -16.70
CA TYR A 275 4.38 -5.31 -16.36
C TYR A 275 3.62 -6.56 -15.94
N ASP A 276 2.64 -6.41 -15.05
CA ASP A 276 1.88 -7.55 -14.54
C ASP A 276 1.05 -8.24 -15.63
N LEU A 277 0.38 -7.45 -16.47
CA LEU A 277 -0.49 -7.98 -17.50
C LEU A 277 0.26 -8.58 -18.68
N LEU A 278 1.31 -7.92 -19.15
CA LEU A 278 2.06 -8.31 -20.35
C LEU A 278 3.35 -9.07 -20.02
N TYR A 279 3.55 -9.52 -18.79
CA TYR A 279 4.80 -10.15 -18.34
C TYR A 279 5.39 -11.19 -19.30
N ASN A 280 4.55 -12.06 -19.85
CA ASN A 280 4.98 -13.11 -20.75
C ASN A 280 5.28 -12.63 -22.18
N GLU A 281 4.88 -11.40 -22.52
CA GLU A 281 5.07 -10.78 -23.84
C GLU A 281 6.24 -9.79 -23.85
N LEU A 282 6.70 -9.32 -22.65
CA LEU A 282 7.80 -8.37 -22.51
C LEU A 282 9.16 -9.00 -22.77
N THR A 283 10.03 -8.27 -23.44
CA THR A 283 11.44 -8.64 -23.61
C THR A 283 12.21 -8.56 -22.27
N PRO A 284 13.38 -9.22 -22.15
CA PRO A 284 14.22 -9.10 -20.96
C PRO A 284 14.63 -7.65 -20.67
N GLU A 285 14.91 -6.85 -21.69
CA GLU A 285 15.33 -5.45 -21.58
C GLU A 285 14.19 -4.56 -21.05
N GLU A 286 12.97 -4.76 -21.55
CA GLU A 286 11.78 -4.06 -21.04
C GLU A 286 11.52 -4.40 -19.58
N LYS A 287 11.61 -5.68 -19.23
CA LYS A 287 11.47 -6.12 -17.84
C LYS A 287 12.47 -5.44 -16.92
N LEU A 288 13.76 -5.42 -17.30
CA LEU A 288 14.80 -4.79 -16.52
C LEU A 288 14.56 -3.29 -16.34
N GLY A 289 14.16 -2.57 -17.39
CA GLY A 289 13.86 -1.14 -17.33
C GLY A 289 12.69 -0.84 -16.36
N ILE A 290 11.66 -1.68 -16.38
CA ILE A 290 10.53 -1.54 -15.45
C ILE A 290 10.95 -1.92 -14.02
N GLU A 291 11.64 -3.04 -13.85
CA GLU A 291 12.08 -3.55 -12.55
C GLU A 291 12.98 -2.52 -11.83
N ASP A 292 13.91 -1.88 -12.53
CA ASP A 292 14.77 -0.82 -11.97
C ASP A 292 13.94 0.35 -11.45
N LEU A 293 12.99 0.83 -12.25
CA LEU A 293 12.10 1.93 -11.85
C LEU A 293 11.27 1.53 -10.62
N LEU A 294 10.66 0.37 -10.62
CA LEU A 294 9.82 -0.10 -9.51
C LEU A 294 10.62 -0.32 -8.23
N MET A 295 11.86 -0.81 -8.33
CA MET A 295 12.77 -0.93 -7.18
C MET A 295 13.17 0.42 -6.60
N ARG A 296 13.45 1.42 -7.46
CA ARG A 296 13.76 2.79 -7.02
C ARG A 296 12.59 3.39 -6.22
N VAL A 297 11.38 3.28 -6.75
CA VAL A 297 10.14 3.76 -6.08
C VAL A 297 9.88 3.02 -4.77
N SER A 298 9.98 1.70 -4.77
CA SER A 298 9.72 0.87 -3.58
C SER A 298 10.69 1.21 -2.45
N ARG A 299 12.00 1.33 -2.75
CA ARG A 299 13.01 1.75 -1.78
C ARG A 299 12.69 3.14 -1.20
N TYR A 300 12.32 4.08 -2.06
CA TYR A 300 11.99 5.43 -1.62
C TYR A 300 10.80 5.46 -0.65
N TYR A 301 9.69 4.81 -1.01
CA TYR A 301 8.50 4.79 -0.15
C TYR A 301 8.72 4.01 1.14
N PHE A 302 9.43 2.89 1.09
CA PHE A 302 9.79 2.15 2.28
C PHE A 302 10.66 2.97 3.23
N GLN A 303 11.75 3.56 2.74
CA GLN A 303 12.67 4.36 3.55
C GLN A 303 12.03 5.64 4.11
N SER A 304 11.07 6.21 3.39
CA SER A 304 10.37 7.43 3.82
C SER A 304 9.39 7.18 4.95
N ASN A 305 8.79 5.98 5.04
CA ASN A 305 7.72 5.68 5.97
C ASN A 305 8.14 4.74 7.09
N CYS A 306 8.94 3.71 6.78
CA CYS A 306 9.27 2.64 7.71
C CYS A 306 10.01 3.13 8.98
N GLY A 307 9.47 2.79 10.14
CA GLY A 307 10.03 3.12 11.45
C GLY A 307 9.89 4.59 11.86
N ARG A 308 9.08 5.39 11.14
CA ARG A 308 8.98 6.82 11.36
C ARG A 308 7.57 7.31 11.67
N GLN A 309 6.59 6.86 10.94
CA GLN A 309 5.26 7.47 10.93
C GLN A 309 4.13 6.45 10.71
N GLU A 310 4.31 5.19 11.07
CA GLU A 310 3.29 4.17 10.82
C GLU A 310 1.98 4.49 11.54
N ASN A 311 2.06 5.07 12.74
CA ASN A 311 0.88 5.52 13.47
C ASN A 311 0.20 6.76 12.86
N HIS A 312 0.86 7.46 11.94
CA HIS A 312 0.32 8.61 11.21
C HIS A 312 -0.06 8.27 9.75
N ILE A 313 0.26 7.09 9.27
CA ILE A 313 -0.05 6.68 7.88
C ILE A 313 -1.52 6.89 7.55
N PHE A 314 -2.42 6.59 8.48
CA PHE A 314 -3.87 6.69 8.26
C PHE A 314 -4.41 8.13 8.30
N ASP A 315 -3.63 9.10 8.75
CA ASP A 315 -4.03 10.51 8.82
C ASP A 315 -3.67 11.29 7.55
N ASN A 316 -2.89 10.68 6.66
CA ASN A 316 -2.46 11.28 5.41
C ASN A 316 -3.06 10.51 4.22
N HIS A 317 -3.88 11.18 3.41
CA HIS A 317 -4.50 10.53 2.24
C HIS A 317 -3.49 10.05 1.17
N PHE A 318 -2.26 10.57 1.16
CA PHE A 318 -1.21 10.09 0.26
C PHE A 318 -0.75 8.67 0.55
N TRP A 319 -0.91 8.17 1.79
CA TRP A 319 -0.54 6.80 2.09
C TRP A 319 -1.25 5.79 1.19
N GLN A 320 -2.52 6.04 0.84
CA GLN A 320 -3.29 5.16 -0.04
C GLN A 320 -2.61 4.97 -1.39
N HIS A 321 -1.96 6.01 -1.91
CA HIS A 321 -1.28 5.98 -3.20
C HIS A 321 0.13 5.40 -3.05
N ASN A 322 0.90 5.90 -2.11
CA ASN A 322 2.28 5.48 -1.89
C ASN A 322 2.35 4.01 -1.44
N MET A 323 1.51 3.63 -0.47
CA MET A 323 1.45 2.25 0.02
C MET A 323 0.87 1.30 -1.04
N ARG A 324 -0.08 1.74 -1.84
CA ARG A 324 -0.55 0.97 -3.00
C ARG A 324 0.59 0.66 -3.96
N VAL A 325 1.39 1.66 -4.32
CA VAL A 325 2.53 1.48 -5.21
C VAL A 325 3.56 0.54 -4.59
N LEU A 326 3.92 0.76 -3.32
CA LEU A 326 4.86 -0.10 -2.59
C LEU A 326 4.39 -1.57 -2.60
N PHE A 327 3.14 -1.81 -2.20
CA PHE A 327 2.57 -3.16 -2.19
C PHE A 327 2.55 -3.78 -3.59
N GLN A 328 1.98 -3.11 -4.57
CA GLN A 328 1.80 -3.67 -5.91
C GLN A 328 3.14 -3.92 -6.60
N ALA A 329 4.09 -2.99 -6.51
CA ALA A 329 5.43 -3.17 -7.07
C ALA A 329 6.15 -4.36 -6.42
N CYS A 330 6.17 -4.43 -5.10
CA CYS A 330 6.80 -5.54 -4.39
C CYS A 330 6.09 -6.88 -4.68
N PHE A 331 4.75 -6.87 -4.78
CA PHE A 331 3.97 -8.08 -5.00
C PHE A 331 4.15 -8.66 -6.41
N ILE A 332 4.32 -7.83 -7.43
CA ILE A 332 4.60 -8.35 -8.78
C ILE A 332 6.05 -8.83 -8.95
N LEU A 333 6.97 -8.40 -8.07
CA LEU A 333 8.39 -8.72 -8.14
C LEU A 333 8.87 -9.71 -7.06
N TYR A 334 8.02 -10.18 -6.14
CA TYR A 334 8.43 -10.87 -4.91
C TYR A 334 9.21 -12.17 -5.11
N ASP A 335 9.09 -12.83 -6.26
CA ASP A 335 9.81 -14.06 -6.60
C ASP A 335 11.05 -13.82 -7.46
N LYS A 336 11.44 -12.55 -7.68
CA LYS A 336 12.66 -12.19 -8.40
C LYS A 336 13.86 -12.38 -7.50
N ALA A 337 14.67 -13.42 -7.78
CA ALA A 337 15.83 -13.75 -6.96
C ALA A 337 16.82 -12.58 -6.81
N ALA A 338 16.94 -11.73 -7.84
CA ALA A 338 17.82 -10.56 -7.81
C ALA A 338 17.47 -9.52 -6.74
N TYR A 339 16.20 -9.48 -6.30
CA TYR A 339 15.66 -8.45 -5.40
C TYR A 339 15.06 -9.02 -4.13
N ALA A 340 15.07 -10.34 -3.93
CA ALA A 340 14.34 -11.03 -2.86
C ALA A 340 14.67 -10.47 -1.46
N ASP A 341 15.96 -10.23 -1.19
CA ASP A 341 16.42 -9.74 0.11
C ASP A 341 15.90 -8.32 0.45
N GLU A 342 15.53 -7.52 -0.57
CA GLU A 342 14.97 -6.19 -0.40
C GLU A 342 13.44 -6.20 -0.46
N ILE A 343 12.87 -6.95 -1.40
CA ILE A 343 11.41 -6.94 -1.66
C ILE A 343 10.64 -7.60 -0.52
N LEU A 344 11.10 -8.74 -0.02
CA LEU A 344 10.35 -9.46 1.00
C LEU A 344 10.17 -8.65 2.29
N PRO A 345 11.19 -7.96 2.84
CA PRO A 345 10.99 -7.05 3.97
C PRO A 345 10.04 -5.88 3.67
N MET A 346 10.09 -5.29 2.47
CA MET A 346 9.19 -4.21 2.08
C MET A 346 7.74 -4.68 1.95
N LEU A 347 7.55 -5.88 1.43
CA LEU A 347 6.22 -6.49 1.30
C LEU A 347 5.66 -6.93 2.66
N GLU A 348 6.51 -7.48 3.54
CA GLU A 348 6.17 -7.79 4.93
C GLU A 348 5.74 -6.53 5.69
N TYR A 349 6.49 -5.44 5.55
CA TYR A 349 6.14 -4.15 6.15
C TYR A 349 4.73 -3.68 5.77
N TYR A 350 4.37 -3.79 4.50
CA TYR A 350 3.01 -3.43 4.06
C TYR A 350 1.95 -4.39 4.61
N TYR A 351 2.29 -5.67 4.73
CA TYR A 351 1.37 -6.72 5.14
C TYR A 351 1.01 -6.63 6.63
N GLU A 352 1.99 -6.35 7.49
CA GLU A 352 1.85 -6.19 8.95
C GLU A 352 1.07 -4.92 9.33
#